data_fb6e2206dde72df986c465e0905e9979
#
_entry.id   fb6e2206dde72df986c465e0905e9979
#
_cell.length_a   1.000
_cell.length_b   1.000
_cell.length_c   1.000
_cell.angle_alpha   90.00
_cell.angle_beta   90.00
_cell.angle_gamma   90.00
#
_symmetry.space_group_name_H-M   'P 1'
#
loop_
_entity.id
_entity.type
_entity.pdbx_description
1 polymer ?
#
loop_
_entity_poly.entity_id
_entity_poly.type
_entity_poly.pdbx_seq_one_letter_code
_entity_poly.pdbx_strand_id
1 'polypeptide(L)'
;REKWAEEFKKQCVKTGNPNPFRARERSQGKPVILVVDHYVPTFDKDAGSKTTYQYLKMFLKKGYVVKFLGDNFLHEEPYSTVLQQMGVEILYGPEYQAGIWDWIMKNKDEIDFAYLNRPHIAVKYVDFLKQNTDIKIIYYGHDLHFLREYREYELTGDIQKKRDSDYWKSIEFSLMEKAAAAYYPSYVEEEAIHAVKPELPVKAITAYVYETFLENIDMDFAKREGLLFVGGFAHPPNADAVLWFAKEVFPLIREK
;
A
#
# COMPACT_ATOMS: atom_id res chain seq x y z
N ARG A 1 -5.31 -38.78 6.84
CA ARG A 1 -6.32 -37.67 6.82
C ARG A 1 -7.11 -37.64 8.14
N GLU A 2 -7.67 -38.77 8.59
CA GLU A 2 -8.47 -38.84 9.82
C GLU A 2 -7.68 -38.49 11.08
N LYS A 3 -6.46 -38.99 11.24
CA LYS A 3 -5.60 -38.69 12.38
C LYS A 3 -5.24 -37.20 12.49
N TRP A 4 -5.04 -36.54 11.34
CA TRP A 4 -4.78 -35.10 11.28
C TRP A 4 -6.04 -34.29 11.63
N ALA A 5 -7.21 -34.70 11.15
CA ALA A 5 -8.47 -34.03 11.46
C ALA A 5 -8.83 -34.11 12.96
N GLU A 6 -8.54 -35.24 13.63
CA GLU A 6 -8.73 -35.39 15.07
C GLU A 6 -7.75 -34.53 15.88
N GLU A 7 -6.50 -34.47 15.45
CA GLU A 7 -5.47 -33.65 16.10
C GLU A 7 -5.77 -32.15 15.95
N PHE A 8 -6.26 -31.75 14.78
CA PHE A 8 -6.75 -30.40 14.50
C PHE A 8 -7.94 -30.01 15.37
N LYS A 9 -8.94 -30.90 15.51
CA LYS A 9 -10.08 -30.70 16.42
C LYS A 9 -9.64 -30.52 17.87
N LYS A 10 -8.71 -31.38 18.35
CA LYS A 10 -8.15 -31.26 19.69
C LYS A 10 -7.43 -29.94 19.92
N GLN A 11 -6.74 -29.43 18.92
CA GLN A 11 -6.04 -28.14 19.01
C GLN A 11 -7.02 -26.96 19.02
N CYS A 12 -8.08 -26.99 18.21
CA CYS A 12 -9.15 -25.98 18.25
C CYS A 12 -9.85 -25.91 19.61
N VAL A 13 -10.15 -27.06 20.21
CA VAL A 13 -10.73 -27.14 21.55
C VAL A 13 -9.76 -26.63 22.63
N LYS A 14 -8.47 -26.91 22.49
CA LYS A 14 -7.42 -26.50 23.44
C LYS A 14 -7.16 -25.00 23.42
N THR A 15 -7.36 -24.34 22.30
CA THR A 15 -7.18 -22.89 22.14
C THR A 15 -8.42 -22.08 22.50
N GLY A 16 -9.57 -22.74 22.73
CA GLY A 16 -10.83 -22.06 23.05
C GLY A 16 -11.45 -21.26 21.89
N ASN A 17 -10.81 -21.26 20.72
CA ASN A 17 -11.32 -20.60 19.53
C ASN A 17 -11.55 -21.60 18.41
N PRO A 18 -12.81 -22.04 18.19
CA PRO A 18 -13.15 -22.99 17.14
C PRO A 18 -13.17 -22.38 15.74
N ASN A 19 -12.90 -21.07 15.60
CA ASN A 19 -12.94 -20.40 14.30
C ASN A 19 -11.81 -20.89 13.38
N PRO A 20 -12.12 -21.55 12.25
CA PRO A 20 -11.12 -22.03 11.31
C PRO A 20 -10.27 -20.93 10.68
N PHE A 21 -10.70 -19.67 10.75
CA PHE A 21 -9.94 -18.50 10.30
C PHE A 21 -8.56 -18.41 10.99
N ARG A 22 -8.48 -18.72 12.29
CA ARG A 22 -7.23 -18.69 13.08
C ARG A 22 -6.57 -20.06 13.30
N ALA A 23 -7.33 -21.13 13.14
CA ALA A 23 -6.84 -22.48 13.44
C ALA A 23 -5.66 -22.90 12.56
N ARG A 24 -5.64 -22.44 11.31
CA ARG A 24 -4.61 -22.75 10.31
C ARG A 24 -3.28 -22.06 10.61
N GLU A 25 -3.31 -20.87 11.17
CA GLU A 25 -2.15 -20.01 11.34
C GLU A 25 -1.52 -20.08 12.71
N ARG A 26 -2.09 -20.86 13.64
CA ARG A 26 -1.66 -20.90 15.04
C ARG A 26 -1.49 -19.50 15.65
N SER A 27 -2.38 -18.59 15.27
CA SER A 27 -2.24 -17.15 15.45
C SER A 27 -3.06 -16.60 16.60
N GLN A 28 -3.49 -17.44 17.53
CA GLN A 28 -4.23 -16.98 18.70
C GLN A 28 -3.43 -15.90 19.45
N GLY A 29 -4.05 -14.75 19.66
CA GLY A 29 -3.43 -13.60 20.32
C GLY A 29 -2.57 -12.70 19.41
N LYS A 30 -2.44 -13.01 18.13
CA LYS A 30 -1.79 -12.13 17.15
C LYS A 30 -2.81 -11.21 16.48
N PRO A 31 -2.47 -9.94 16.26
CA PRO A 31 -3.35 -9.04 15.50
C PRO A 31 -3.42 -9.47 14.03
N VAL A 32 -4.61 -9.34 13.45
CA VAL A 32 -4.88 -9.64 12.05
C VAL A 32 -5.03 -8.35 11.27
N ILE A 33 -4.32 -8.25 10.14
CA ILE A 33 -4.40 -7.11 9.23
C ILE A 33 -4.83 -7.57 7.83
N LEU A 34 -5.91 -6.96 7.32
CA LEU A 34 -6.33 -7.08 5.94
C LEU A 34 -5.71 -5.93 5.13
N VAL A 35 -4.78 -6.25 4.25
CA VAL A 35 -4.17 -5.28 3.33
C VAL A 35 -4.88 -5.34 2.00
N VAL A 36 -5.37 -4.20 1.51
CA VAL A 36 -6.06 -4.07 0.22
C VAL A 36 -5.26 -3.15 -0.69
N ASP A 37 -4.95 -3.61 -1.89
CA ASP A 37 -4.31 -2.82 -2.95
C ASP A 37 -4.93 -3.20 -4.32
N HIS A 38 -4.54 -2.55 -5.40
CA HIS A 38 -5.16 -2.77 -6.70
C HIS A 38 -4.82 -4.15 -7.31
N TYR A 39 -3.63 -4.69 -7.06
CA TYR A 39 -3.19 -6.03 -7.47
C TYR A 39 -2.12 -6.57 -6.52
N VAL A 40 -1.74 -7.83 -6.69
CA VAL A 40 -0.60 -8.43 -5.97
C VAL A 40 0.69 -7.66 -6.32
N PRO A 41 1.47 -7.17 -5.33
CA PRO A 41 2.58 -6.28 -5.59
C PRO A 41 3.69 -6.95 -6.43
N THR A 42 3.93 -6.41 -7.61
CA THR A 42 5.01 -6.80 -8.52
C THR A 42 6.29 -6.05 -8.11
N PHE A 43 6.86 -6.43 -6.97
CA PHE A 43 7.83 -5.67 -6.16
C PHE A 43 9.18 -5.36 -6.82
N ASP A 44 9.44 -5.88 -7.99
CA ASP A 44 10.63 -5.62 -8.83
C ASP A 44 10.33 -4.77 -10.07
N LYS A 45 9.05 -4.39 -10.29
CA LYS A 45 8.62 -3.65 -11.48
C LYS A 45 8.33 -2.18 -11.23
N ASP A 46 7.78 -1.84 -10.07
CA ASP A 46 7.40 -0.46 -9.76
C ASP A 46 7.59 -0.11 -8.27
N ALA A 47 7.71 1.20 -8.01
CA ALA A 47 7.96 1.75 -6.69
C ALA A 47 6.82 1.49 -5.70
N GLY A 48 5.56 1.61 -6.13
CA GLY A 48 4.40 1.39 -5.29
C GLY A 48 4.27 -0.07 -4.85
N SER A 49 4.45 -1.01 -5.78
CA SER A 49 4.51 -2.45 -5.48
C SER A 49 5.66 -2.78 -4.54
N LYS A 50 6.83 -2.14 -4.72
CA LYS A 50 7.97 -2.30 -3.80
C LYS A 50 7.63 -1.84 -2.39
N THR A 51 6.98 -0.70 -2.26
CA THR A 51 6.52 -0.16 -0.99
C THR A 51 5.55 -1.14 -0.30
N THR A 52 4.48 -1.54 -0.99
CA THR A 52 3.50 -2.50 -0.45
C THR A 52 4.17 -3.79 0.00
N TYR A 53 5.05 -4.37 -0.82
CA TYR A 53 5.79 -5.59 -0.47
C TYR A 53 6.63 -5.42 0.81
N GLN A 54 7.34 -4.31 0.97
CA GLN A 54 8.15 -4.06 2.15
C GLN A 54 7.30 -3.86 3.41
N TYR A 55 6.12 -3.23 3.30
CA TYR A 55 5.18 -3.12 4.41
C TYR A 55 4.56 -4.48 4.79
N LEU A 56 4.25 -5.35 3.82
CA LEU A 56 3.82 -6.73 4.11
C LEU A 56 4.89 -7.47 4.92
N LYS A 57 6.16 -7.39 4.52
CA LYS A 57 7.30 -7.95 5.28
C LYS A 57 7.37 -7.38 6.70
N MET A 58 7.22 -6.07 6.83
CA MET A 58 7.24 -5.39 8.13
C MET A 58 6.11 -5.89 9.03
N PHE A 59 4.88 -6.02 8.54
CA PHE A 59 3.76 -6.55 9.31
C PHE A 59 4.02 -7.97 9.79
N LEU A 60 4.51 -8.85 8.91
CA LEU A 60 4.90 -10.22 9.30
C LEU A 60 5.99 -10.21 10.38
N LYS A 61 7.03 -9.39 10.23
CA LYS A 61 8.12 -9.25 11.22
C LYS A 61 7.62 -8.72 12.57
N LYS A 62 6.59 -7.89 12.57
CA LYS A 62 5.91 -7.39 13.77
C LYS A 62 4.94 -8.39 14.37
N GLY A 63 4.80 -9.57 13.79
CA GLY A 63 3.97 -10.66 14.31
C GLY A 63 2.49 -10.59 13.91
N TYR A 64 2.12 -9.77 12.94
CA TYR A 64 0.75 -9.75 12.41
C TYR A 64 0.46 -10.99 11.59
N VAL A 65 -0.80 -11.44 11.63
CA VAL A 65 -1.38 -12.31 10.61
C VAL A 65 -1.81 -11.43 9.46
N VAL A 66 -1.20 -11.64 8.29
CA VAL A 66 -1.40 -10.78 7.12
C VAL A 66 -2.29 -11.47 6.09
N LYS A 67 -3.43 -10.87 5.82
CA LYS A 67 -4.32 -11.20 4.69
C LYS A 67 -4.14 -10.14 3.63
N PHE A 68 -3.96 -10.53 2.38
CA PHE A 68 -3.81 -9.61 1.27
C PHE A 68 -4.90 -9.80 0.24
N LEU A 69 -5.52 -8.71 -0.18
CA LEU A 69 -6.53 -8.65 -1.22
C LEU A 69 -6.08 -7.72 -2.34
N GLY A 70 -5.79 -8.27 -3.52
CA GLY A 70 -5.74 -7.47 -4.74
C GLY A 70 -7.16 -7.23 -5.25
N ASP A 71 -7.53 -5.97 -5.51
CA ASP A 71 -8.88 -5.59 -5.97
C ASP A 71 -9.24 -6.17 -7.36
N ASN A 72 -8.24 -6.64 -8.10
CA ASN A 72 -8.42 -7.40 -9.34
C ASN A 72 -8.73 -8.90 -9.11
N PHE A 73 -8.61 -9.40 -7.88
CA PHE A 73 -8.81 -10.80 -7.47
C PHE A 73 -7.98 -11.83 -8.24
N LEU A 74 -6.86 -11.41 -8.82
CA LEU A 74 -5.99 -12.30 -9.60
C LEU A 74 -4.88 -12.89 -8.73
N HIS A 75 -4.46 -14.10 -9.12
CA HIS A 75 -3.23 -14.72 -8.64
C HIS A 75 -2.12 -14.42 -9.66
N GLU A 76 -1.09 -13.70 -9.22
CA GLU A 76 -0.01 -13.20 -10.06
C GLU A 76 1.29 -13.96 -9.79
N GLU A 77 1.74 -14.81 -10.72
CA GLU A 77 3.03 -15.47 -10.59
C GLU A 77 4.19 -14.59 -11.08
N PRO A 78 5.35 -14.67 -10.43
CA PRO A 78 5.71 -15.47 -9.23
C PRO A 78 5.37 -14.79 -7.90
N TYR A 79 4.78 -13.60 -7.93
CA TYR A 79 4.63 -12.72 -6.77
C TYR A 79 3.71 -13.29 -5.70
N SER A 80 2.58 -13.86 -6.11
CA SER A 80 1.65 -14.51 -5.18
C SER A 80 2.31 -15.66 -4.45
N THR A 81 3.02 -16.53 -5.16
CA THR A 81 3.75 -17.65 -4.55
C THR A 81 4.80 -17.16 -3.55
N VAL A 82 5.56 -16.12 -3.87
CA VAL A 82 6.55 -15.53 -2.95
C VAL A 82 5.87 -15.03 -1.67
N LEU A 83 4.79 -14.27 -1.78
CA LEU A 83 4.06 -13.76 -0.61
C LEU A 83 3.46 -14.89 0.24
N GLN A 84 2.89 -15.91 -0.39
CA GLN A 84 2.33 -17.08 0.31
C GLN A 84 3.42 -17.85 1.08
N GLN A 85 4.61 -18.03 0.48
CA GLN A 85 5.76 -18.65 1.13
C GLN A 85 6.27 -17.83 2.33
N MET A 86 6.12 -16.51 2.29
CA MET A 86 6.43 -15.64 3.43
C MET A 86 5.40 -15.70 4.56
N GLY A 87 4.23 -16.28 4.32
CA GLY A 87 3.14 -16.38 5.30
C GLY A 87 2.00 -15.40 5.11
N VAL A 88 1.94 -14.69 3.98
CA VAL A 88 0.78 -13.86 3.60
C VAL A 88 -0.31 -14.76 3.03
N GLU A 89 -1.53 -14.66 3.53
CA GLU A 89 -2.69 -15.28 2.88
C GLU A 89 -3.26 -14.35 1.83
N ILE A 90 -3.24 -14.79 0.58
CA ILE A 90 -3.78 -14.00 -0.55
C ILE A 90 -5.21 -14.45 -0.82
N LEU A 91 -6.13 -13.49 -0.84
CA LEU A 91 -7.55 -13.67 -1.17
C LEU A 91 -7.73 -13.41 -2.67
N TYR A 92 -7.92 -14.47 -3.45
CA TYR A 92 -8.00 -14.38 -4.91
C TYR A 92 -9.02 -15.37 -5.48
N GLY A 93 -9.36 -15.17 -6.74
CA GLY A 93 -10.25 -16.03 -7.49
C GLY A 93 -11.72 -15.60 -7.47
N PRO A 94 -12.56 -16.26 -8.31
CA PRO A 94 -13.94 -15.85 -8.52
C PRO A 94 -14.80 -15.95 -7.25
N GLU A 95 -14.48 -16.85 -6.33
CA GLU A 95 -15.19 -16.99 -5.06
C GLU A 95 -15.04 -15.73 -4.18
N TYR A 96 -13.82 -15.17 -4.08
CA TYR A 96 -13.59 -13.91 -3.37
C TYR A 96 -14.13 -12.72 -4.14
N GLN A 97 -14.02 -12.72 -5.47
CA GLN A 97 -14.56 -11.63 -6.29
C GLN A 97 -16.07 -11.49 -6.12
N ALA A 98 -16.80 -12.60 -6.08
CA ALA A 98 -18.24 -12.61 -5.89
C ALA A 98 -18.66 -12.39 -4.42
N GLY A 99 -17.86 -12.86 -3.44
CA GLY A 99 -18.26 -12.99 -2.04
C GLY A 99 -17.39 -12.22 -1.04
N ILE A 100 -16.59 -11.23 -1.46
CA ILE A 100 -15.66 -10.55 -0.55
C ILE A 100 -16.36 -9.84 0.61
N TRP A 101 -17.51 -9.25 0.37
CA TRP A 101 -18.28 -8.56 1.39
C TRP A 101 -18.82 -9.52 2.45
N ASP A 102 -19.34 -10.66 2.03
CA ASP A 102 -19.80 -11.72 2.93
C ASP A 102 -18.63 -12.32 3.71
N TRP A 103 -17.47 -12.48 3.06
CA TRP A 103 -16.26 -12.96 3.71
C TRP A 103 -15.79 -11.98 4.80
N ILE A 104 -15.78 -10.67 4.51
CA ILE A 104 -15.44 -9.64 5.51
C ILE A 104 -16.43 -9.71 6.66
N MET A 105 -17.73 -9.73 6.40
CA MET A 105 -18.76 -9.79 7.44
C MET A 105 -18.66 -11.03 8.32
N LYS A 106 -18.36 -12.17 7.74
CA LYS A 106 -18.17 -13.43 8.47
C LYS A 106 -16.94 -13.41 9.39
N ASN A 107 -15.91 -12.66 9.02
CA ASN A 107 -14.62 -12.67 9.70
C ASN A 107 -14.30 -11.33 10.41
N LYS A 108 -15.22 -10.37 10.45
CA LYS A 108 -14.99 -9.03 10.97
C LYS A 108 -14.48 -8.98 12.41
N ASP A 109 -14.93 -9.90 13.25
CA ASP A 109 -14.56 -9.96 14.67
C ASP A 109 -13.14 -10.53 14.87
N GLU A 110 -12.54 -11.09 13.81
CA GLU A 110 -11.18 -11.64 13.81
C GLU A 110 -10.15 -10.70 13.15
N ILE A 111 -10.61 -9.63 12.49
CA ILE A 111 -9.76 -8.67 11.79
C ILE A 111 -9.64 -7.39 12.62
N ASP A 112 -8.42 -7.08 13.06
CA ASP A 112 -8.18 -5.89 13.90
C ASP A 112 -7.99 -4.62 13.04
N PHE A 113 -7.34 -4.76 11.87
CA PHE A 113 -6.97 -3.63 11.02
C PHE A 113 -7.27 -3.90 9.54
N ALA A 114 -7.67 -2.84 8.83
CA ALA A 114 -7.71 -2.80 7.37
C ALA A 114 -6.73 -1.73 6.89
N TYR A 115 -5.70 -2.14 6.14
CA TYR A 115 -4.72 -1.24 5.53
C TYR A 115 -5.08 -1.04 4.06
N LEU A 116 -5.69 0.10 3.76
CA LEU A 116 -6.23 0.43 2.45
C LEU A 116 -5.23 1.29 1.67
N ASN A 117 -4.75 0.78 0.56
CA ASN A 117 -3.84 1.49 -0.34
C ASN A 117 -4.60 2.22 -1.44
N ARG A 118 -4.06 3.37 -1.84
CA ARG A 118 -4.48 4.14 -3.02
C ARG A 118 -5.93 4.64 -2.96
N PRO A 119 -6.20 5.91 -3.30
CA PRO A 119 -7.54 6.47 -3.14
C PRO A 119 -8.60 5.77 -3.99
N HIS A 120 -8.27 5.39 -5.25
CA HIS A 120 -9.21 4.72 -6.15
C HIS A 120 -9.59 3.29 -5.73
N ILE A 121 -8.79 2.67 -4.87
CA ILE A 121 -9.10 1.37 -4.24
C ILE A 121 -9.78 1.59 -2.90
N ALA A 122 -9.17 2.40 -2.02
CA ALA A 122 -9.66 2.63 -0.67
C ALA A 122 -11.12 3.10 -0.64
N VAL A 123 -11.54 3.94 -1.59
CA VAL A 123 -12.90 4.46 -1.69
C VAL A 123 -13.96 3.36 -1.85
N LYS A 124 -13.61 2.22 -2.44
CA LYS A 124 -14.52 1.08 -2.62
C LYS A 124 -14.83 0.36 -1.31
N TYR A 125 -13.90 0.36 -0.36
CA TYR A 125 -13.96 -0.44 0.86
C TYR A 125 -14.28 0.37 2.11
N VAL A 126 -13.87 1.64 2.17
CA VAL A 126 -13.90 2.45 3.38
C VAL A 126 -15.29 2.58 3.99
N ASP A 127 -16.32 2.86 3.19
CA ASP A 127 -17.68 3.06 3.67
C ASP A 127 -18.30 1.77 4.18
N PHE A 128 -18.10 0.67 3.46
CA PHE A 128 -18.54 -0.64 3.90
C PHE A 128 -17.93 -1.04 5.25
N LEU A 129 -16.62 -0.92 5.39
CA LEU A 129 -15.92 -1.23 6.62
C LEU A 129 -16.39 -0.35 7.78
N LYS A 130 -16.49 0.95 7.56
CA LYS A 130 -16.89 1.92 8.59
C LYS A 130 -18.31 1.72 9.08
N GLN A 131 -19.24 1.31 8.21
CA GLN A 131 -20.65 1.14 8.54
C GLN A 131 -20.99 -0.21 9.15
N ASN A 132 -20.22 -1.26 8.84
CA ASN A 132 -20.59 -2.64 9.16
C ASN A 132 -19.63 -3.35 10.11
N THR A 133 -18.51 -2.70 10.47
CA THR A 133 -17.45 -3.35 11.28
C THR A 133 -16.81 -2.37 12.25
N ASP A 134 -16.12 -2.91 13.27
CA ASP A 134 -15.26 -2.16 14.19
C ASP A 134 -13.77 -2.21 13.79
N ILE A 135 -13.47 -2.70 12.58
CA ILE A 135 -12.12 -2.81 12.04
C ILE A 135 -11.48 -1.42 11.95
N LYS A 136 -10.29 -1.26 12.52
CA LYS A 136 -9.55 0.02 12.46
C LYS A 136 -8.97 0.23 11.07
N ILE A 137 -9.43 1.26 10.38
CA ILE A 137 -9.00 1.59 9.02
C ILE A 137 -7.72 2.42 9.08
N ILE A 138 -6.69 1.97 8.39
CA ILE A 138 -5.44 2.70 8.11
C ILE A 138 -5.42 2.96 6.61
N TYR A 139 -5.26 4.22 6.23
CA TYR A 139 -5.18 4.61 4.82
C TYR A 139 -3.75 4.97 4.43
N TYR A 140 -3.27 4.48 3.27
CA TYR A 140 -1.99 4.85 2.69
C TYR A 140 -2.19 5.39 1.27
N GLY A 141 -1.95 6.71 1.10
CA GLY A 141 -2.28 7.42 -0.13
C GLY A 141 -1.32 7.18 -1.30
N HIS A 142 -0.08 6.77 -1.04
CA HIS A 142 1.05 6.69 -1.98
C HIS A 142 1.51 8.05 -2.52
N ASP A 143 0.61 8.88 -3.03
CA ASP A 143 0.79 10.25 -3.47
C ASP A 143 -0.54 11.02 -3.32
N LEU A 144 -0.48 12.34 -3.27
CA LEU A 144 -1.66 13.20 -3.30
C LEU A 144 -2.10 13.43 -4.75
N HIS A 145 -3.12 12.70 -5.17
CA HIS A 145 -3.68 12.81 -6.52
C HIS A 145 -4.19 14.23 -6.79
N PHE A 146 -4.92 14.83 -5.84
CA PHE A 146 -5.43 16.19 -6.05
C PHE A 146 -4.31 17.20 -6.26
N LEU A 147 -3.20 17.08 -5.53
CA LEU A 147 -2.07 18.02 -5.64
C LEU A 147 -1.32 17.83 -6.97
N ARG A 148 -1.16 16.58 -7.41
CA ARG A 148 -0.56 16.27 -8.71
C ARG A 148 -1.38 16.86 -9.86
N GLU A 149 -2.68 16.60 -9.89
CA GLU A 149 -3.58 17.13 -10.93
C GLU A 149 -3.66 18.67 -10.88
N TYR A 150 -3.62 19.27 -9.69
CA TYR A 150 -3.59 20.73 -9.55
C TYR A 150 -2.32 21.35 -10.12
N ARG A 151 -1.15 20.77 -9.83
CA ARG A 151 0.13 21.22 -10.38
C ARG A 151 0.19 21.09 -11.91
N GLU A 152 -0.37 20.03 -12.44
CA GLU A 152 -0.49 19.86 -13.90
C GLU A 152 -1.41 20.94 -14.51
N TYR A 153 -2.52 21.30 -13.85
CA TYR A 153 -3.34 22.42 -14.25
C TYR A 153 -2.57 23.76 -14.24
N GLU A 154 -1.78 24.02 -13.19
CA GLU A 154 -0.97 25.24 -13.12
C GLU A 154 0.05 25.36 -14.26
N LEU A 155 0.59 24.24 -14.72
CA LEU A 155 1.56 24.20 -15.81
C LEU A 155 0.92 24.29 -17.19
N THR A 156 -0.23 23.66 -17.38
CA THR A 156 -0.83 23.48 -18.72
C THR A 156 -2.02 24.40 -18.98
N GLY A 157 -2.67 24.91 -17.93
CA GLY A 157 -3.94 25.63 -18.01
C GLY A 157 -5.14 24.73 -18.35
N ASP A 158 -4.97 23.40 -18.37
CA ASP A 158 -6.04 22.46 -18.70
C ASP A 158 -7.10 22.41 -17.59
N ILE A 159 -8.28 22.95 -17.90
CA ILE A 159 -9.40 23.02 -16.97
C ILE A 159 -9.91 21.64 -16.53
N GLN A 160 -9.67 20.58 -17.33
CA GLN A 160 -10.03 19.22 -16.94
C GLN A 160 -9.15 18.77 -15.76
N LYS A 161 -7.87 19.09 -15.76
CA LYS A 161 -6.94 18.81 -14.66
C LYS A 161 -7.37 19.46 -13.35
N LYS A 162 -7.92 20.67 -13.43
CA LYS A 162 -8.51 21.33 -12.25
C LYS A 162 -9.72 20.58 -11.72
N ARG A 163 -10.63 20.14 -12.59
CA ARG A 163 -11.80 19.33 -12.19
C ARG A 163 -11.38 17.99 -11.59
N ASP A 164 -10.39 17.33 -12.16
CA ASP A 164 -9.85 16.08 -11.65
C ASP A 164 -9.21 16.29 -10.27
N SER A 165 -8.49 17.41 -10.08
CA SER A 165 -7.97 17.80 -8.77
C SER A 165 -9.08 17.98 -7.73
N ASP A 166 -10.14 18.73 -8.04
CA ASP A 166 -11.27 18.97 -7.14
C ASP A 166 -11.98 17.64 -6.78
N TYR A 167 -12.15 16.75 -7.74
CA TYR A 167 -12.69 15.41 -7.54
C TYR A 167 -11.82 14.59 -6.58
N TRP A 168 -10.51 14.46 -6.86
CA TRP A 168 -9.61 13.72 -6.01
C TRP A 168 -9.48 14.32 -4.62
N LYS A 169 -9.50 15.64 -4.49
CA LYS A 169 -9.49 16.32 -3.20
C LYS A 169 -10.66 15.86 -2.34
N SER A 170 -11.86 15.79 -2.90
CA SER A 170 -13.04 15.35 -2.17
C SER A 170 -12.93 13.88 -1.70
N ILE A 171 -12.41 13.00 -2.56
CA ILE A 171 -12.21 11.58 -2.24
C ILE A 171 -11.13 11.40 -1.16
N GLU A 172 -9.94 11.97 -1.36
CA GLU A 172 -8.80 11.80 -0.46
C GLU A 172 -9.11 12.34 0.94
N PHE A 173 -9.72 13.53 1.04
CA PHE A 173 -10.12 14.08 2.34
C PHE A 173 -11.18 13.22 3.04
N SER A 174 -12.17 12.73 2.30
CA SER A 174 -13.18 11.81 2.85
C SER A 174 -12.55 10.50 3.37
N LEU A 175 -11.54 9.95 2.69
CA LEU A 175 -10.80 8.77 3.14
C LEU A 175 -10.05 9.04 4.45
N MET A 176 -9.33 10.17 4.52
CA MET A 176 -8.58 10.57 5.71
C MET A 176 -9.49 10.81 6.93
N GLU A 177 -10.67 11.39 6.74
CA GLU A 177 -11.68 11.61 7.79
C GLU A 177 -12.26 10.31 8.37
N LYS A 178 -12.37 9.28 7.52
CA LYS A 178 -12.94 7.98 7.91
C LYS A 178 -11.88 7.04 8.51
N ALA A 179 -10.60 7.27 8.23
CA ALA A 179 -9.50 6.45 8.71
C ALA A 179 -9.16 6.77 10.17
N ALA A 180 -8.71 5.75 10.92
CA ALA A 180 -8.13 5.93 12.24
C ALA A 180 -6.72 6.56 12.17
N ALA A 181 -6.01 6.33 11.07
CA ALA A 181 -4.75 6.97 10.72
C ALA A 181 -4.59 6.97 9.20
N ALA A 182 -3.96 8.02 8.67
CA ALA A 182 -3.61 8.10 7.26
C ALA A 182 -2.11 8.42 7.11
N TYR A 183 -1.49 7.84 6.10
CA TYR A 183 -0.06 7.98 5.85
C TYR A 183 0.23 8.36 4.40
N TYR A 184 1.24 9.20 4.25
CA TYR A 184 1.82 9.60 2.97
C TYR A 184 3.34 9.51 3.00
N PRO A 185 4.04 9.37 1.85
CA PRO A 185 5.47 9.11 1.84
C PRO A 185 6.36 10.32 2.15
N SER A 186 5.82 11.55 2.17
CA SER A 186 6.62 12.76 2.38
C SER A 186 5.95 13.79 3.29
N TYR A 187 6.76 14.61 3.95
CA TYR A 187 6.31 15.74 4.75
C TYR A 187 5.63 16.84 3.91
N VAL A 188 5.97 16.95 2.62
CA VAL A 188 5.31 17.92 1.71
C VAL A 188 3.83 17.61 1.57
N GLU A 189 3.47 16.34 1.51
CA GLU A 189 2.08 15.89 1.44
C GLU A 189 1.36 16.08 2.77
N GLU A 190 2.02 15.73 3.89
CA GLU A 190 1.49 15.97 5.24
C GLU A 190 1.19 17.46 5.47
N GLU A 191 2.13 18.34 5.15
CA GLU A 191 1.98 19.79 5.26
C GLU A 191 0.85 20.33 4.37
N ALA A 192 0.75 19.86 3.12
CA ALA A 192 -0.30 20.27 2.20
C ALA A 192 -1.71 19.86 2.69
N ILE A 193 -1.84 18.70 3.35
CA ILE A 193 -3.08 18.26 3.96
C ILE A 193 -3.41 19.10 5.19
N HIS A 194 -2.46 19.28 6.10
CA HIS A 194 -2.66 20.04 7.34
C HIS A 194 -2.88 21.52 7.10
N ALA A 195 -2.40 22.08 5.99
CA ALA A 195 -2.73 23.45 5.58
C ALA A 195 -4.24 23.63 5.29
N VAL A 196 -4.94 22.55 4.92
CA VAL A 196 -6.39 22.57 4.64
C VAL A 196 -7.20 22.12 5.85
N LYS A 197 -6.79 21.02 6.51
CA LYS A 197 -7.44 20.41 7.67
C LYS A 197 -6.41 19.93 8.70
N PRO A 198 -6.02 20.78 9.66
CA PRO A 198 -4.97 20.47 10.65
C PRO A 198 -5.31 19.30 11.58
N GLU A 199 -6.60 19.03 11.77
CA GLU A 199 -7.11 18.01 12.70
C GLU A 199 -7.04 16.57 12.15
N LEU A 200 -6.76 16.39 10.87
CA LEU A 200 -6.74 15.05 10.28
C LEU A 200 -5.58 14.19 10.83
N PRO A 201 -5.83 12.89 11.06
CA PRO A 201 -4.84 11.96 11.62
C PRO A 201 -3.82 11.51 10.54
N VAL A 202 -3.19 12.47 9.86
CA VAL A 202 -2.26 12.23 8.77
C VAL A 202 -0.82 12.41 9.24
N LYS A 203 0.06 11.51 8.81
CA LYS A 203 1.51 11.59 9.08
C LYS A 203 2.33 11.12 7.90
N ALA A 204 3.49 11.74 7.73
CA ALA A 204 4.49 11.25 6.80
C ALA A 204 5.19 10.01 7.38
N ILE A 205 5.33 8.99 6.55
CA ILE A 205 6.14 7.80 6.85
C ILE A 205 7.01 7.46 5.65
N THR A 206 8.13 6.77 5.88
CA THR A 206 9.00 6.37 4.77
C THR A 206 8.29 5.47 3.77
N ALA A 207 8.49 5.72 2.48
CA ALA A 207 8.00 4.85 1.43
C ALA A 207 8.69 3.48 1.43
N TYR A 208 9.95 3.44 1.86
CA TYR A 208 10.77 2.23 1.81
C TYR A 208 11.25 1.82 3.20
N VAL A 209 11.14 0.52 3.48
CA VAL A 209 11.66 -0.12 4.69
C VAL A 209 12.79 -1.06 4.28
N TYR A 210 14.03 -0.68 4.59
CA TYR A 210 15.21 -1.51 4.29
C TYR A 210 15.58 -2.35 5.50
N GLU A 211 15.91 -3.63 5.28
CA GLU A 211 16.34 -4.55 6.33
C GLU A 211 17.82 -4.45 6.61
N THR A 212 18.59 -4.06 5.59
CA THR A 212 20.04 -3.92 5.66
C THR A 212 20.49 -2.62 5.01
N PHE A 213 21.59 -2.08 5.52
CA PHE A 213 22.25 -0.90 4.98
C PHE A 213 23.68 -1.27 4.60
N LEU A 214 24.24 -0.56 3.61
CA LEU A 214 25.66 -0.69 3.28
C LEU A 214 26.49 -0.08 4.42
N GLU A 215 27.33 -0.88 5.06
CA GLU A 215 28.17 -0.44 6.19
C GLU A 215 29.40 0.35 5.73
N ASN A 216 29.96 -0.03 4.56
CA ASN A 216 31.16 0.58 4.02
C ASN A 216 30.85 1.21 2.65
N ILE A 217 30.44 2.48 2.66
CA ILE A 217 30.21 3.25 1.44
C ILE A 217 31.51 4.03 1.14
N ASP A 218 32.08 3.78 -0.05
CA ASP A 218 33.16 4.64 -0.54
C ASP A 218 32.60 6.04 -0.86
N MET A 219 32.93 6.99 -0.01
CA MET A 219 32.50 8.40 -0.12
C MET A 219 33.46 9.25 -0.94
N ASP A 220 34.46 8.65 -1.58
CA ASP A 220 35.38 9.36 -2.46
C ASP A 220 34.70 9.76 -3.78
N PHE A 221 34.18 10.99 -3.80
CA PHE A 221 33.51 11.54 -4.98
C PHE A 221 34.45 11.71 -6.18
N ALA A 222 35.76 11.81 -5.97
CA ALA A 222 36.73 11.96 -7.05
C ALA A 222 36.85 10.71 -7.95
N LYS A 223 36.37 9.56 -7.44
CA LYS A 223 36.33 8.31 -8.20
C LYS A 223 35.03 8.10 -8.99
N ARG A 224 34.09 9.03 -8.90
CA ARG A 224 32.78 8.89 -9.53
C ARG A 224 32.72 9.70 -10.81
N GLU A 225 32.24 9.07 -11.87
CA GLU A 225 32.07 9.69 -13.17
C GLU A 225 30.66 9.44 -13.69
N GLY A 226 30.18 10.36 -14.54
CA GLY A 226 28.89 10.23 -15.20
C GLY A 226 27.68 10.58 -14.35
N LEU A 227 26.51 10.33 -14.92
CA LEU A 227 25.22 10.59 -14.34
C LEU A 227 24.39 9.31 -14.34
N LEU A 228 23.70 9.03 -13.24
CA LEU A 228 22.82 7.89 -13.12
C LEU A 228 21.37 8.37 -12.96
N PHE A 229 20.48 7.87 -13.80
CA PHE A 229 19.05 8.00 -13.64
C PHE A 229 18.42 6.64 -13.30
N VAL A 230 17.56 6.60 -12.28
CA VAL A 230 16.82 5.40 -11.88
C VAL A 230 15.34 5.66 -12.01
N GLY A 231 14.67 4.99 -12.94
CA GLY A 231 13.24 5.13 -13.17
C GLY A 231 12.75 4.30 -14.36
N GLY A 232 11.48 3.88 -14.32
CA GLY A 232 10.84 3.19 -15.43
C GLY A 232 10.28 4.17 -16.46
N PHE A 233 10.66 4.06 -17.73
CA PHE A 233 10.19 4.96 -18.81
C PHE A 233 8.75 4.72 -19.23
N ALA A 234 8.11 3.63 -18.81
CA ALA A 234 6.68 3.45 -18.95
C ALA A 234 5.85 4.42 -18.08
N HIS A 235 6.49 5.07 -17.10
CA HIS A 235 5.88 6.13 -16.30
C HIS A 235 6.18 7.49 -16.93
N PRO A 236 5.15 8.21 -17.48
CA PRO A 236 5.34 9.44 -18.26
C PRO A 236 6.18 10.52 -17.56
N PRO A 237 6.02 10.80 -16.23
CA PRO A 237 6.85 11.79 -15.55
C PRO A 237 8.35 11.48 -15.57
N ASN A 238 8.75 10.20 -15.59
CA ASN A 238 10.15 9.82 -15.67
C ASN A 238 10.75 10.12 -17.05
N ALA A 239 9.99 9.84 -18.11
CA ALA A 239 10.40 10.15 -19.48
C ALA A 239 10.52 11.67 -19.67
N ASP A 240 9.54 12.44 -19.20
CA ASP A 240 9.54 13.90 -19.25
C ASP A 240 10.74 14.49 -18.49
N ALA A 241 11.00 14.03 -17.27
CA ALA A 241 12.13 14.48 -16.45
C ALA A 241 13.49 14.25 -17.12
N VAL A 242 13.69 13.10 -17.79
CA VAL A 242 14.94 12.82 -18.51
C VAL A 242 15.09 13.69 -19.75
N LEU A 243 14.00 13.90 -20.51
CA LEU A 243 14.01 14.77 -21.68
C LEU A 243 14.28 16.22 -21.29
N TRP A 244 13.64 16.73 -20.25
CA TRP A 244 13.90 18.06 -19.71
C TRP A 244 15.33 18.21 -19.24
N PHE A 245 15.82 17.26 -18.43
CA PHE A 245 17.21 17.29 -17.97
C PHE A 245 18.20 17.32 -19.13
N ALA A 246 18.03 16.46 -20.14
CA ALA A 246 18.94 16.36 -21.26
C ALA A 246 18.96 17.62 -22.14
N LYS A 247 17.80 18.29 -22.29
CA LYS A 247 17.66 19.47 -23.16
C LYS A 247 18.00 20.78 -22.46
N GLU A 248 17.56 20.93 -21.21
CA GLU A 248 17.60 22.23 -20.53
C GLU A 248 18.68 22.32 -19.45
N VAL A 249 19.00 21.19 -18.76
CA VAL A 249 19.93 21.21 -17.61
C VAL A 249 21.31 20.75 -17.99
N PHE A 250 21.42 19.61 -18.69
CA PHE A 250 22.71 19.00 -18.98
C PHE A 250 23.65 19.88 -19.86
N PRO A 251 23.16 20.66 -20.84
CA PRO A 251 24.00 21.63 -21.56
C PRO A 251 24.66 22.64 -20.61
N LEU A 252 23.92 23.18 -19.65
CA LEU A 252 24.44 24.15 -18.66
C LEU A 252 25.51 23.55 -17.74
N ILE A 253 25.42 22.24 -17.44
CA ILE A 253 26.43 21.54 -16.65
C ILE A 253 27.72 21.38 -17.46
N ARG A 254 27.61 21.15 -18.77
CA ARG A 254 28.75 20.95 -19.67
C ARG A 254 29.52 22.23 -19.99
N GLU A 255 28.88 23.39 -19.84
CA GLU A 255 29.51 24.71 -20.04
C GLU A 255 30.35 25.17 -18.85
N LYS A 256 30.21 24.52 -17.69
CA LYS A 256 31.00 24.73 -16.46
C LYS A 256 32.17 23.77 -16.35
#